data_1138cd7a447d689339e537722af4423b
#
_entry.id   1138cd7a447d689339e537722af4423b
#
_cell.length_a   1.000
_cell.length_b   1.000
_cell.length_c   1.000
_cell.angle_alpha   90.00
_cell.angle_beta   90.00
_cell.angle_gamma   90.00
#
_symmetry.space_group_name_H-M   'P 1'
#
loop_
_entity.id
_entity.type
_entity.pdbx_description
1 polymer ?
#
loop_
_entity_poly.entity_id
_entity_poly.type
_entity_poly.pdbx_seq_one_letter_code
_entity_poly.pdbx_strand_id
1 'polypeptide(L)'
;MLDTGSLTFLWPSMLWLLIAVPVAAALYRALTARRQKSSAHYASLETVGGQASYTSSRMRRVIPLVLWTLALTALILAIARPQAALTLPARLDAIVLALDMSNSMRATDVKPNRLSAARDAAKTFIEAQPRNVRIGVVAVAASAAVVQSPTNNREDLAAAIDRLETQRGTALGSGLIIALDAALPAARINVEEFINPRPGEKKIRRTDELPARDPKGENKQVAVVLLSDGQNNVGPDPLKAAEIASDYGVRIYTVGIGTTEGIVVNAEGWNMRVRLDEEALKKIADVTSAEYFRAADAAQLKKIYQVLSTKLSFERQQPTEVTAIFAAIGASLALAAALLSLWWFNRIL
;
A
#
# COMPACT_ATOMS: atom_id res chain seq x y z
N MET A 1 -1.06 -0.49 18.54
CA MET A 1 -0.62 0.87 18.83
C MET A 1 -1.09 1.73 17.68
N LEU A 2 -2.05 2.61 17.91
CA LEU A 2 -2.49 3.61 16.93
C LEU A 2 -1.37 4.64 16.85
N ASP A 3 -0.58 4.53 15.80
CA ASP A 3 0.38 5.57 15.47
C ASP A 3 -0.43 6.82 15.08
N THR A 4 -0.30 7.88 15.86
CA THR A 4 -0.98 9.16 15.65
C THR A 4 -0.35 9.85 14.44
N GLY A 5 -0.55 9.28 13.26
CA GLY A 5 -0.23 9.92 12.00
C GLY A 5 -0.93 11.27 11.92
N SER A 6 -0.19 12.30 11.64
CA SER A 6 -0.61 13.69 11.55
C SER A 6 -1.90 13.81 10.73
N LEU A 7 -2.99 14.24 11.38
CA LEU A 7 -4.22 14.66 10.70
C LEU A 7 -3.87 15.83 9.78
N THR A 8 -4.04 15.63 8.50
CA THR A 8 -3.90 16.69 7.49
C THR A 8 -5.28 17.12 7.02
N PHE A 9 -5.44 18.40 6.71
CA PHE A 9 -6.70 18.94 6.21
C PHE A 9 -6.54 19.29 4.74
N LEU A 10 -7.50 18.84 3.92
CA LEU A 10 -7.51 19.16 2.48
C LEU A 10 -7.85 20.65 2.26
N TRP A 11 -8.74 21.22 3.11
CA TRP A 11 -9.14 22.61 3.06
C TRP A 11 -8.88 23.33 4.40
N PRO A 12 -7.62 23.63 4.74
CA PRO A 12 -7.26 24.25 6.02
C PRO A 12 -7.87 25.65 6.19
N SER A 13 -8.17 26.36 5.09
CA SER A 13 -8.85 27.65 5.11
C SER A 13 -10.24 27.59 5.74
N MET A 14 -10.92 26.44 5.68
CA MET A 14 -12.25 26.29 6.29
C MET A 14 -12.20 26.24 7.83
N LEU A 15 -11.04 26.03 8.42
CA LEU A 15 -10.87 26.11 9.88
C LEU A 15 -11.12 27.52 10.44
N TRP A 16 -11.02 28.57 9.61
CA TRP A 16 -11.42 29.92 10.03
C TRP A 16 -12.90 30.03 10.45
N LEU A 17 -13.77 29.11 9.94
CA LEU A 17 -15.16 29.03 10.38
C LEU A 17 -15.30 28.67 11.87
N LEU A 18 -14.27 28.10 12.51
CA LEU A 18 -14.27 27.83 13.95
C LEU A 18 -14.44 29.13 14.79
N ILE A 19 -14.04 30.27 14.25
CA ILE A 19 -14.24 31.56 14.89
C ILE A 19 -15.73 31.89 15.00
N ALA A 20 -16.57 31.40 14.09
CA ALA A 20 -18.03 31.61 14.15
C ALA A 20 -18.68 30.91 15.36
N VAL A 21 -18.07 29.83 15.88
CA VAL A 21 -18.61 29.07 17.00
C VAL A 21 -18.71 29.93 18.30
N PRO A 22 -17.61 30.53 18.80
CA PRO A 22 -17.68 31.39 19.98
C PRO A 22 -18.53 32.64 19.72
N VAL A 23 -18.52 33.19 18.49
CA VAL A 23 -19.38 34.34 18.14
C VAL A 23 -20.86 33.97 18.24
N ALA A 24 -21.25 32.83 17.66
CA ALA A 24 -22.63 32.32 17.74
C ALA A 24 -23.05 32.05 19.19
N ALA A 25 -22.18 31.43 19.99
CA ALA A 25 -22.43 31.19 21.42
C ALA A 25 -22.58 32.48 22.22
N ALA A 26 -21.74 33.47 21.96
CA ALA A 26 -21.81 34.79 22.60
C ALA A 26 -23.11 35.56 22.21
N LEU A 27 -23.46 35.53 20.91
CA LEU A 27 -24.68 36.12 20.39
C LEU A 27 -25.93 35.50 21.02
N TYR A 28 -25.98 34.16 21.07
CA TYR A 28 -27.08 33.44 21.73
C TYR A 28 -27.22 33.82 23.20
N ARG A 29 -26.11 33.90 23.95
CA ARG A 29 -26.11 34.34 25.35
C ARG A 29 -26.59 35.77 25.49
N ALA A 30 -26.16 36.67 24.62
CA ALA A 30 -26.60 38.08 24.64
C ALA A 30 -28.09 38.21 24.34
N LEU A 31 -28.62 37.48 23.35
CA LEU A 31 -30.03 37.48 23.00
C LEU A 31 -30.91 36.91 24.11
N THR A 32 -30.50 35.81 24.74
CA THR A 32 -31.23 35.22 25.87
C THR A 32 -31.20 36.10 27.10
N ALA A 33 -30.07 36.76 27.38
CA ALA A 33 -29.96 37.73 28.49
C ALA A 33 -30.85 38.95 28.26
N ARG A 34 -30.97 39.48 27.04
CA ARG A 34 -31.88 40.58 26.70
C ARG A 34 -33.35 40.18 26.89
N ARG A 35 -33.75 38.98 26.43
CA ARG A 35 -35.12 38.46 26.62
C ARG A 35 -35.49 38.28 28.09
N GLN A 36 -34.56 37.87 28.96
CA GLN A 36 -34.78 37.73 30.40
C GLN A 36 -34.96 39.09 31.06
N LYS A 37 -34.22 40.12 30.64
CA LYS A 37 -34.43 41.50 31.19
C LYS A 37 -35.80 42.08 30.83
N SER A 38 -36.30 41.80 29.63
CA SER A 38 -37.63 42.28 29.18
C SER A 38 -38.78 41.57 29.90
N SER A 39 -38.63 40.26 30.24
CA SER A 39 -39.65 39.52 30.99
C SER A 39 -39.64 39.84 32.48
N ALA A 40 -38.53 40.28 33.06
CA ALA A 40 -38.48 40.70 34.47
C ALA A 40 -39.26 41.96 34.75
N HIS A 41 -39.57 42.80 33.75
CA HIS A 41 -40.34 43.99 33.89
C HIS A 41 -41.87 43.75 34.04
N TYR A 42 -42.32 42.51 33.66
CA TYR A 42 -43.73 42.11 33.76
C TYR A 42 -44.04 41.16 34.93
N ALA A 43 -42.99 40.69 35.65
CA ALA A 43 -43.10 39.64 36.68
C ALA A 43 -43.17 40.22 38.12
N SER A 44 -43.64 41.44 38.35
CA SER A 44 -43.77 42.05 39.71
C SER A 44 -45.06 41.70 40.44
N LEU A 45 -45.86 40.74 39.97
CA LEU A 45 -47.08 40.31 40.63
C LEU A 45 -47.20 38.79 40.59
N GLU A 46 -46.41 38.09 41.39
CA GLU A 46 -46.76 36.79 41.99
C GLU A 46 -45.51 36.20 42.70
N THR A 47 -45.33 36.72 43.92
CA THR A 47 -44.63 36.02 44.97
C THR A 47 -45.59 34.99 45.54
N VAL A 48 -45.19 33.74 45.52
CA VAL A 48 -45.22 32.73 46.59
C VAL A 48 -45.08 31.34 45.99
N GLY A 49 -44.10 30.63 46.44
CA GLY A 49 -44.08 29.17 46.36
C GLY A 49 -42.99 28.56 45.54
N GLY A 50 -42.00 28.07 46.23
CA GLY A 50 -41.19 27.00 45.76
C GLY A 50 -39.73 27.32 45.46
N GLN A 51 -38.88 27.23 46.46
CA GLN A 51 -37.44 26.96 46.27
C GLN A 51 -37.22 25.58 45.63
N ALA A 52 -37.60 25.44 44.37
CA ALA A 52 -37.29 24.24 43.60
C ALA A 52 -36.05 24.49 42.76
N SER A 53 -34.91 24.06 43.31
CA SER A 53 -33.74 23.62 42.57
C SER A 53 -33.26 24.55 41.44
N TYR A 54 -32.70 25.70 41.77
CA TYR A 54 -31.99 26.62 40.83
C TYR A 54 -30.88 25.93 40.04
N THR A 55 -30.24 24.87 40.55
CA THR A 55 -29.18 24.10 39.90
C THR A 55 -29.71 23.26 38.73
N SER A 56 -30.87 22.63 38.87
CA SER A 56 -31.47 21.79 37.80
C SER A 56 -31.91 22.63 36.60
N SER A 57 -32.43 23.84 36.82
CA SER A 57 -32.88 24.68 35.71
C SER A 57 -31.71 25.29 34.91
N ARG A 58 -30.57 25.55 35.54
CA ARG A 58 -29.37 26.07 34.86
C ARG A 58 -28.71 25.01 33.99
N MET A 59 -28.60 23.79 34.48
CA MET A 59 -28.07 22.66 33.72
C MET A 59 -28.92 22.35 32.48
N ARG A 60 -30.24 22.30 32.62
CA ARG A 60 -31.15 22.04 31.49
C ARG A 60 -31.02 23.08 30.38
N ARG A 61 -30.64 24.33 30.66
CA ARG A 61 -30.40 25.38 29.64
C ARG A 61 -29.02 25.31 29.01
N VAL A 62 -28.01 24.85 29.73
CA VAL A 62 -26.61 24.83 29.24
C VAL A 62 -26.33 23.59 28.38
N ILE A 63 -26.90 22.43 28.72
CA ILE A 63 -26.63 21.17 28.00
C ILE A 63 -26.96 21.24 26.50
N PRO A 64 -28.18 21.69 26.08
CA PRO A 64 -28.48 21.77 24.64
C PRO A 64 -27.57 22.75 23.91
N LEU A 65 -27.18 23.86 24.52
CA LEU A 65 -26.27 24.84 23.95
C LEU A 65 -24.86 24.26 23.73
N VAL A 66 -24.36 23.52 24.73
CA VAL A 66 -23.04 22.86 24.62
C VAL A 66 -23.08 21.81 23.53
N LEU A 67 -24.14 21.00 23.47
CA LEU A 67 -24.29 20.00 22.42
C LEU A 67 -24.35 20.64 21.02
N TRP A 68 -25.05 21.76 20.88
CA TRP A 68 -25.13 22.50 19.62
C TRP A 68 -23.80 23.10 19.19
N THR A 69 -23.04 23.68 20.14
CA THR A 69 -21.70 24.20 19.84
C THR A 69 -20.73 23.10 19.46
N LEU A 70 -20.79 21.93 20.11
CA LEU A 70 -20.01 20.76 19.77
C LEU A 70 -20.40 20.19 18.39
N ALA A 71 -21.71 20.12 18.11
CA ALA A 71 -22.20 19.71 16.80
C ALA A 71 -21.68 20.60 15.67
N LEU A 72 -21.78 21.94 15.87
CA LEU A 72 -21.30 22.92 14.90
C LEU A 72 -19.79 22.80 14.69
N THR A 73 -19.02 22.60 15.77
CA THR A 73 -17.58 22.40 15.70
C THR A 73 -17.24 21.14 14.89
N ALA A 74 -17.93 20.02 15.16
CA ALA A 74 -17.73 18.78 14.45
C ALA A 74 -18.07 18.90 12.95
N LEU A 75 -19.13 19.62 12.60
CA LEU A 75 -19.52 19.87 11.21
C LEU A 75 -18.51 20.78 10.49
N ILE A 76 -17.98 21.81 11.16
CA ILE A 76 -16.92 22.66 10.57
C ILE A 76 -15.65 21.84 10.33
N LEU A 77 -15.27 20.96 11.27
CA LEU A 77 -14.17 20.05 11.09
C LEU A 77 -14.42 19.09 9.91
N ALA A 78 -15.65 18.61 9.74
CA ALA A 78 -16.02 17.79 8.59
C ALA A 78 -15.85 18.55 7.26
N ILE A 79 -16.24 19.84 7.19
CA ILE A 79 -16.08 20.69 6.00
C ILE A 79 -14.59 20.90 5.66
N ALA A 80 -13.71 20.96 6.64
CA ALA A 80 -12.27 21.07 6.45
C ALA A 80 -11.64 19.81 5.82
N ARG A 81 -12.40 18.72 5.61
CA ARG A 81 -12.01 17.43 5.02
C ARG A 81 -10.74 16.86 5.65
N PRO A 82 -10.82 16.43 6.92
CA PRO A 82 -9.69 15.79 7.58
C PRO A 82 -9.33 14.50 6.89
N GLN A 83 -8.04 14.32 6.64
CA GLN A 83 -7.43 13.11 6.11
C GLN A 83 -6.58 12.47 7.19
N ALA A 84 -6.81 11.20 7.44
CA ALA A 84 -5.94 10.38 8.28
C ALA A 84 -5.15 9.40 7.42
N ALA A 85 -3.87 9.26 7.68
CA ALA A 85 -3.07 8.21 7.10
C ALA A 85 -3.49 6.87 7.73
N LEU A 86 -4.51 6.23 7.17
CA LEU A 86 -4.90 4.88 7.56
C LEU A 86 -4.02 3.90 6.76
N THR A 87 -3.22 3.13 7.46
CA THR A 87 -2.54 1.96 6.89
C THR A 87 -3.58 0.88 6.62
N LEU A 88 -4.20 0.96 5.44
CA LEU A 88 -5.05 -0.13 4.96
C LEU A 88 -4.13 -1.21 4.39
N PRO A 89 -4.41 -2.51 4.64
CA PRO A 89 -3.66 -3.57 4.00
C PRO A 89 -3.75 -3.39 2.48
N ALA A 90 -2.59 -3.38 1.81
CA ALA A 90 -2.54 -3.33 0.36
C ALA A 90 -3.28 -4.58 -0.16
N ARG A 91 -4.22 -4.39 -1.08
CA ARG A 91 -4.82 -5.52 -1.80
C ARG A 91 -3.88 -5.87 -2.95
N LEU A 92 -2.81 -6.62 -2.64
CA LEU A 92 -2.07 -7.30 -3.67
C LEU A 92 -2.89 -8.51 -4.10
N ASP A 93 -3.18 -8.58 -5.39
CA ASP A 93 -3.90 -9.71 -5.99
C ASP A 93 -2.92 -10.82 -6.38
N ALA A 94 -1.72 -10.44 -6.85
CA ALA A 94 -0.71 -11.40 -7.24
C ALA A 94 0.73 -10.92 -7.00
N ILE A 95 1.61 -11.85 -6.65
CA ILE A 95 3.06 -11.68 -6.58
C ILE A 95 3.70 -12.78 -7.45
N VAL A 96 4.64 -12.41 -8.30
CA VAL A 96 5.41 -13.40 -9.05
C VAL A 96 6.86 -13.39 -8.59
N LEU A 97 7.32 -14.55 -8.13
CA LEU A 97 8.73 -14.81 -7.80
C LEU A 97 9.47 -15.26 -9.05
N ALA A 98 10.37 -14.43 -9.57
CA ALA A 98 11.30 -14.78 -10.62
C ALA A 98 12.63 -15.23 -9.99
N LEU A 99 12.91 -16.52 -10.06
CA LEU A 99 14.07 -17.14 -9.41
C LEU A 99 15.11 -17.50 -10.45
N ASP A 100 16.32 -17.00 -10.27
CA ASP A 100 17.46 -17.34 -11.10
C ASP A 100 17.91 -18.77 -10.83
N MET A 101 17.94 -19.58 -11.91
CA MET A 101 18.33 -20.97 -11.90
C MET A 101 19.64 -21.20 -12.68
N SER A 102 20.40 -20.15 -12.91
CA SER A 102 21.69 -20.26 -13.60
C SER A 102 22.72 -21.05 -12.79
N ASN A 103 23.77 -21.54 -13.48
CA ASN A 103 24.85 -22.29 -12.83
C ASN A 103 25.58 -21.48 -11.75
N SER A 104 25.55 -20.14 -11.78
CA SER A 104 26.08 -19.29 -10.73
C SER A 104 25.38 -19.49 -9.36
N MET A 105 24.15 -19.98 -9.35
CA MET A 105 23.41 -20.32 -8.14
C MET A 105 23.93 -21.58 -7.41
N ARG A 106 24.84 -22.31 -8.03
CA ARG A 106 25.59 -23.40 -7.35
C ARG A 106 26.71 -22.88 -6.45
N ALA A 107 27.00 -21.59 -6.49
CA ALA A 107 28.03 -20.96 -5.69
C ALA A 107 27.76 -21.17 -4.19
N THR A 108 28.86 -21.38 -3.43
CA THR A 108 28.85 -21.70 -1.98
C THR A 108 29.28 -20.53 -1.11
N ASP A 109 29.34 -19.31 -1.67
CA ASP A 109 29.57 -18.07 -0.91
C ASP A 109 28.39 -17.78 0.03
N VAL A 110 27.20 -18.22 -0.32
CA VAL A 110 26.03 -18.29 0.55
C VAL A 110 25.78 -19.77 0.90
N LYS A 111 25.87 -20.11 2.18
CA LYS A 111 25.75 -21.51 2.63
C LYS A 111 24.29 -22.00 2.69
N PRO A 112 23.99 -23.27 2.31
CA PRO A 112 24.91 -24.27 1.77
C PRO A 112 25.33 -23.99 0.34
N ASN A 113 24.48 -23.41 -0.48
CA ASN A 113 24.69 -22.77 -1.77
C ASN A 113 23.58 -21.75 -2.03
N ARG A 114 23.79 -20.87 -3.02
CA ARG A 114 22.82 -19.80 -3.34
C ARG A 114 21.43 -20.35 -3.65
N LEU A 115 21.34 -21.45 -4.42
CA LEU A 115 20.05 -22.05 -4.80
C LEU A 115 19.27 -22.57 -3.60
N SER A 116 19.92 -23.32 -2.69
CA SER A 116 19.26 -23.83 -1.49
C SER A 116 18.77 -22.69 -0.60
N ALA A 117 19.61 -21.66 -0.40
CA ALA A 117 19.23 -20.48 0.35
C ALA A 117 18.03 -19.74 -0.30
N ALA A 118 18.03 -19.64 -1.63
CA ALA A 118 16.95 -19.05 -2.41
C ALA A 118 15.63 -19.81 -2.25
N ARG A 119 15.64 -21.13 -2.33
CA ARG A 119 14.46 -21.99 -2.15
C ARG A 119 13.88 -21.85 -0.75
N ASP A 120 14.72 -21.92 0.29
CA ASP A 120 14.28 -21.84 1.69
C ASP A 120 13.69 -20.44 1.99
N ALA A 121 14.32 -19.39 1.47
CA ALA A 121 13.84 -18.04 1.61
C ALA A 121 12.52 -17.82 0.86
N ALA A 122 12.39 -18.33 -0.37
CA ALA A 122 11.18 -18.25 -1.17
C ALA A 122 10.00 -18.97 -0.47
N LYS A 123 10.22 -20.16 0.10
CA LYS A 123 9.21 -20.87 0.89
C LYS A 123 8.77 -20.06 2.12
N THR A 124 9.74 -19.53 2.87
CA THR A 124 9.45 -18.66 4.02
C THR A 124 8.63 -17.44 3.61
N PHE A 125 8.95 -16.83 2.47
CA PHE A 125 8.19 -15.69 1.92
C PHE A 125 6.75 -16.09 1.58
N ILE A 126 6.55 -17.22 0.90
CA ILE A 126 5.25 -17.75 0.51
C ILE A 126 4.37 -18.00 1.73
N GLU A 127 4.93 -18.60 2.79
CA GLU A 127 4.22 -18.86 4.04
C GLU A 127 3.83 -17.57 4.77
N ALA A 128 4.67 -16.54 4.70
CA ALA A 128 4.43 -15.26 5.35
C ALA A 128 3.37 -14.39 4.63
N GLN A 129 3.01 -14.71 3.37
CA GLN A 129 2.02 -13.93 2.64
C GLN A 129 0.58 -14.24 3.07
N PRO A 130 -0.32 -13.25 3.08
CA PRO A 130 -1.74 -13.46 3.31
C PRO A 130 -2.33 -14.49 2.33
N ARG A 131 -3.28 -15.31 2.79
CA ARG A 131 -3.86 -16.40 1.98
C ARG A 131 -4.66 -15.92 0.76
N ASN A 132 -5.09 -14.68 0.74
CA ASN A 132 -5.79 -14.06 -0.38
C ASN A 132 -4.87 -13.61 -1.52
N VAL A 133 -3.55 -13.56 -1.31
CA VAL A 133 -2.57 -13.19 -2.33
C VAL A 133 -2.18 -14.41 -3.15
N ARG A 134 -2.37 -14.35 -4.47
CA ARG A 134 -1.92 -15.39 -5.41
C ARG A 134 -0.43 -15.24 -5.63
N ILE A 135 0.31 -16.34 -5.60
CA ILE A 135 1.75 -16.33 -5.84
C ILE A 135 2.06 -17.22 -7.03
N GLY A 136 2.83 -16.69 -7.98
CA GLY A 136 3.39 -17.44 -9.10
C GLY A 136 4.90 -17.61 -8.95
N VAL A 137 5.45 -18.61 -9.64
CA VAL A 137 6.90 -18.89 -9.68
C VAL A 137 7.35 -19.01 -11.14
N VAL A 138 8.36 -18.21 -11.48
CA VAL A 138 9.04 -18.24 -12.79
C VAL A 138 10.49 -18.62 -12.57
N ALA A 139 10.95 -19.64 -13.27
CA ALA A 139 12.37 -20.00 -13.33
C ALA A 139 13.06 -19.23 -14.46
N VAL A 140 14.22 -18.67 -14.16
CA VAL A 140 15.05 -17.92 -15.11
C VAL A 140 16.38 -18.65 -15.30
N ALA A 141 16.63 -19.09 -16.52
CA ALA A 141 17.89 -19.72 -16.93
C ALA A 141 18.24 -19.24 -18.35
N ALA A 142 18.82 -20.06 -19.22
CA ALA A 142 19.01 -19.72 -20.65
C ALA A 142 17.67 -19.39 -21.35
N SER A 143 16.59 -20.01 -20.90
CA SER A 143 15.21 -19.65 -21.20
C SER A 143 14.46 -19.43 -19.89
N ALA A 144 13.38 -18.67 -19.93
CA ALA A 144 12.53 -18.51 -18.77
C ALA A 144 11.20 -19.24 -18.97
N ALA A 145 10.65 -19.77 -17.88
CA ALA A 145 9.38 -20.49 -17.91
C ALA A 145 8.57 -20.28 -16.64
N VAL A 146 7.25 -20.25 -16.77
CA VAL A 146 6.34 -20.30 -15.64
C VAL A 146 6.36 -21.71 -15.06
N VAL A 147 6.89 -21.88 -13.85
CA VAL A 147 6.93 -23.17 -13.14
C VAL A 147 5.59 -23.40 -12.44
N GLN A 148 5.04 -22.33 -11.86
CA GLN A 148 3.73 -22.35 -11.24
C GLN A 148 3.01 -21.03 -11.54
N SER A 149 1.86 -21.11 -12.19
CA SER A 149 0.98 -19.93 -12.38
C SER A 149 0.47 -19.41 -11.04
N PRO A 150 0.14 -18.11 -10.94
CA PRO A 150 -0.31 -17.52 -9.70
C PRO A 150 -1.48 -18.26 -9.05
N THR A 151 -1.24 -18.86 -7.87
CA THR A 151 -2.18 -19.67 -7.11
C THR A 151 -2.17 -19.32 -5.62
N ASN A 152 -3.24 -19.65 -4.92
CA ASN A 152 -3.32 -19.56 -3.46
C ASN A 152 -2.90 -20.87 -2.76
N ASN A 153 -2.68 -21.96 -3.54
CA ASN A 153 -2.25 -23.24 -2.99
C ASN A 153 -0.76 -23.21 -2.65
N ARG A 154 -0.44 -23.16 -1.37
CA ARG A 154 0.94 -23.07 -0.85
C ARG A 154 1.73 -24.36 -1.03
N GLU A 155 1.05 -25.49 -1.02
CA GLU A 155 1.65 -26.81 -1.21
C GLU A 155 2.18 -26.97 -2.64
N ASP A 156 1.39 -26.58 -3.65
CA ASP A 156 1.80 -26.60 -5.05
C ASP A 156 3.01 -25.69 -5.29
N LEU A 157 3.03 -24.51 -4.66
CA LEU A 157 4.13 -23.56 -4.74
C LEU A 157 5.42 -24.15 -4.13
N ALA A 158 5.32 -24.75 -2.94
CA ALA A 158 6.46 -25.37 -2.28
C ALA A 158 7.02 -26.53 -3.12
N ALA A 159 6.13 -27.40 -3.64
CA ALA A 159 6.51 -28.49 -4.51
C ALA A 159 7.13 -28.00 -5.85
N ALA A 160 6.65 -26.89 -6.39
CA ALA A 160 7.22 -26.27 -7.57
C ALA A 160 8.66 -25.76 -7.31
N ILE A 161 8.88 -25.11 -6.17
CA ILE A 161 10.21 -24.62 -5.77
C ILE A 161 11.19 -25.76 -5.52
N ASP A 162 10.74 -26.88 -4.95
CA ASP A 162 11.61 -28.03 -4.70
C ASP A 162 12.11 -28.69 -5.97
N ARG A 163 11.36 -28.61 -7.06
CA ARG A 163 11.72 -29.16 -8.37
C ARG A 163 12.65 -28.28 -9.20
N LEU A 164 12.92 -27.05 -8.74
CA LEU A 164 13.80 -26.13 -9.46
C LEU A 164 15.24 -26.66 -9.47
N GLU A 165 15.85 -26.77 -10.63
CA GLU A 165 17.22 -27.20 -10.79
C GLU A 165 18.04 -26.17 -11.57
N THR A 166 19.35 -26.11 -11.29
CA THR A 166 20.23 -25.18 -12.01
C THR A 166 20.41 -25.61 -13.46
N GLN A 167 20.38 -24.61 -14.34
CA GLN A 167 20.60 -24.77 -15.77
C GLN A 167 21.68 -23.81 -16.27
N ARG A 168 22.17 -23.98 -17.48
CA ARG A 168 23.14 -23.06 -18.09
C ARG A 168 22.44 -21.78 -18.54
N GLY A 169 23.17 -20.66 -18.49
CA GLY A 169 22.71 -19.35 -18.98
C GLY A 169 21.74 -18.63 -18.07
N THR A 170 21.60 -17.34 -18.32
CA THR A 170 20.70 -16.44 -17.56
C THR A 170 20.09 -15.45 -18.53
N ALA A 171 18.78 -15.54 -18.75
CA ALA A 171 17.99 -14.65 -19.60
C ALA A 171 17.04 -13.80 -18.70
N LEU A 172 17.59 -12.84 -17.96
CA LEU A 172 16.83 -12.02 -17.02
C LEU A 172 15.70 -11.25 -17.71
N GLY A 173 15.97 -10.68 -18.90
CA GLY A 173 14.96 -9.95 -19.66
C GLY A 173 13.77 -10.83 -20.04
N SER A 174 14.02 -12.07 -20.49
CA SER A 174 12.95 -13.04 -20.76
C SER A 174 12.21 -13.44 -19.48
N GLY A 175 12.94 -13.61 -18.38
CA GLY A 175 12.35 -13.91 -17.06
C GLY A 175 11.39 -12.83 -16.58
N LEU A 176 11.79 -11.59 -16.70
CA LEU A 176 10.99 -10.44 -16.28
C LEU A 176 9.72 -10.28 -17.12
N ILE A 177 9.81 -10.43 -18.45
CA ILE A 177 8.62 -10.28 -19.30
C ILE A 177 7.62 -11.42 -19.11
N ILE A 178 8.12 -12.67 -18.91
CA ILE A 178 7.27 -13.83 -18.58
C ILE A 178 6.66 -13.67 -17.18
N ALA A 179 7.41 -13.15 -16.22
CA ALA A 179 6.88 -12.88 -14.89
C ALA A 179 5.78 -11.79 -14.93
N LEU A 180 5.96 -10.79 -15.77
CA LEU A 180 4.97 -9.72 -15.97
C LEU A 180 3.70 -10.25 -16.62
N ASP A 181 3.81 -11.09 -17.66
CA ASP A 181 2.66 -11.73 -18.32
C ASP A 181 1.89 -12.66 -17.35
N ALA A 182 2.63 -13.48 -16.59
CA ALA A 182 2.04 -14.33 -15.57
C ALA A 182 1.32 -13.54 -14.46
N ALA A 183 1.82 -12.35 -14.13
CA ALA A 183 1.24 -11.47 -13.14
C ALA A 183 0.00 -10.73 -13.66
N LEU A 184 0.00 -10.37 -14.95
CA LEU A 184 -1.04 -9.59 -15.62
C LEU A 184 -1.60 -10.33 -16.86
N PRO A 185 -2.26 -11.47 -16.71
CA PRO A 185 -2.75 -12.25 -17.88
C PRO A 185 -3.78 -11.46 -18.71
N ALA A 186 -4.50 -10.50 -18.12
CA ALA A 186 -5.43 -9.63 -18.83
C ALA A 186 -4.74 -8.64 -19.78
N ALA A 187 -3.47 -8.31 -19.54
CA ALA A 187 -2.72 -7.37 -20.38
C ALA A 187 -2.27 -7.96 -21.73
N ARG A 188 -2.33 -9.30 -21.88
CA ARG A 188 -1.97 -10.01 -23.11
C ARG A 188 -0.65 -9.54 -23.70
N ILE A 189 0.38 -9.54 -22.88
CA ILE A 189 1.73 -9.09 -23.26
C ILE A 189 2.28 -9.99 -24.36
N ASN A 190 2.77 -9.40 -25.45
CA ASN A 190 3.38 -10.19 -26.53
C ASN A 190 4.80 -10.63 -26.17
N VAL A 191 4.89 -11.71 -25.38
CA VAL A 191 6.16 -12.26 -24.88
C VAL A 191 7.05 -12.73 -26.05
N GLU A 192 6.45 -13.34 -27.08
CA GLU A 192 7.19 -13.87 -28.24
C GLU A 192 7.90 -12.76 -29.02
N GLU A 193 7.23 -11.64 -29.28
CA GLU A 193 7.80 -10.48 -29.96
C GLU A 193 8.94 -9.83 -29.17
N PHE A 194 8.85 -9.84 -27.84
CA PHE A 194 9.91 -9.32 -26.99
C PHE A 194 11.14 -10.21 -26.98
N ILE A 195 10.96 -11.53 -26.91
CA ILE A 195 12.07 -12.50 -26.84
C ILE A 195 12.74 -12.67 -28.21
N ASN A 196 11.95 -12.76 -29.28
CA ASN A 196 12.38 -13.02 -30.64
C ASN A 196 11.92 -11.89 -31.60
N PRO A 197 12.50 -10.69 -31.51
CA PRO A 197 12.08 -9.59 -32.36
C PRO A 197 12.36 -9.90 -33.84
N ARG A 198 11.34 -9.83 -34.69
CA ARG A 198 11.48 -10.04 -36.13
C ARG A 198 12.13 -8.83 -36.78
N PRO A 199 13.23 -9.00 -37.55
CA PRO A 199 13.87 -7.90 -38.25
C PRO A 199 12.93 -7.31 -39.32
N GLY A 200 12.57 -6.03 -39.17
CA GLY A 200 11.75 -5.30 -40.15
C GLY A 200 10.33 -4.96 -39.74
N GLU A 201 9.78 -5.52 -38.68
CA GLU A 201 8.53 -5.02 -38.11
C GLU A 201 8.82 -3.77 -37.26
N LYS A 202 8.18 -2.66 -37.65
CA LYS A 202 8.23 -1.40 -36.91
C LYS A 202 7.81 -1.66 -35.49
N LYS A 203 8.61 -1.12 -34.54
CA LYS A 203 8.37 -1.02 -33.08
C LYS A 203 6.97 -1.46 -32.69
N ILE A 204 6.90 -2.42 -31.77
CA ILE A 204 5.68 -2.88 -31.09
C ILE A 204 4.59 -1.82 -31.22
N ARG A 205 3.62 -2.05 -32.09
CA ARG A 205 2.41 -1.23 -32.11
C ARG A 205 1.86 -1.33 -30.68
N ARG A 206 1.97 -0.24 -29.95
CA ARG A 206 1.12 -0.03 -28.80
C ARG A 206 -0.28 -0.32 -29.30
N THR A 207 -0.83 -1.45 -28.90
CA THR A 207 -2.25 -1.72 -29.11
C THR A 207 -2.97 -0.57 -28.42
N ASP A 208 -3.70 0.23 -29.18
CA ASP A 208 -4.47 1.39 -28.69
C ASP A 208 -5.60 0.99 -27.73
N GLU A 209 -5.64 -0.27 -27.32
CA GLU A 209 -6.57 -0.88 -26.35
C GLU A 209 -5.89 -1.33 -25.05
N LEU A 210 -4.70 -0.83 -24.71
CA LEU A 210 -4.16 -1.04 -23.37
C LEU A 210 -5.09 -0.40 -22.35
N PRO A 211 -5.46 -1.11 -21.26
CA PRO A 211 -6.12 -0.48 -20.15
C PRO A 211 -5.32 0.78 -19.80
N ALA A 212 -6.02 1.89 -19.58
CA ALA A 212 -5.43 3.21 -19.38
C ALA A 212 -4.15 3.10 -18.59
N ARG A 213 -3.04 3.63 -19.17
CA ARG A 213 -1.72 3.62 -18.54
C ARG A 213 -1.86 4.15 -17.13
N ASP A 214 -1.69 3.26 -16.17
CA ASP A 214 -1.49 3.72 -14.80
C ASP A 214 -0.16 4.48 -14.76
N PRO A 215 -0.13 5.68 -14.19
CA PRO A 215 1.11 6.43 -14.03
C PRO A 215 2.14 5.56 -13.31
N LYS A 216 3.43 5.75 -13.66
CA LYS A 216 4.57 4.94 -13.19
C LYS A 216 4.43 4.50 -11.72
N GLY A 217 4.38 3.19 -11.49
CA GLY A 217 4.34 2.59 -10.16
C GLY A 217 2.96 2.59 -9.46
N GLU A 218 1.85 2.84 -10.16
CA GLU A 218 0.51 2.88 -9.55
C GLU A 218 -0.27 1.56 -9.60
N ASN A 219 0.19 0.55 -10.34
CA ASN A 219 -0.43 -0.77 -10.26
C ASN A 219 -0.05 -1.46 -8.94
N LYS A 220 -0.81 -1.13 -7.90
CA LYS A 220 -0.58 -1.62 -6.52
C LYS A 220 -1.14 -3.03 -6.30
N GLN A 221 -1.69 -3.65 -7.34
CA GLN A 221 -2.32 -4.97 -7.25
C GLN A 221 -1.35 -6.11 -7.55
N VAL A 222 -0.23 -5.80 -8.22
CA VAL A 222 0.71 -6.81 -8.70
C VAL A 222 2.16 -6.37 -8.42
N ALA A 223 2.99 -7.32 -8.00
CA ALA A 223 4.43 -7.12 -7.82
C ALA A 223 5.23 -8.31 -8.35
N VAL A 224 6.44 -8.04 -8.83
CA VAL A 224 7.42 -9.05 -9.19
C VAL A 224 8.59 -8.97 -8.22
N VAL A 225 9.08 -10.11 -7.75
CA VAL A 225 10.29 -10.20 -6.92
C VAL A 225 11.30 -11.02 -7.68
N LEU A 226 12.37 -10.39 -8.14
CA LEU A 226 13.48 -11.03 -8.86
C LEU A 226 14.59 -11.38 -7.87
N LEU A 227 14.98 -12.64 -7.80
CA LEU A 227 16.16 -13.12 -7.08
C LEU A 227 17.20 -13.61 -8.08
N SER A 228 18.34 -12.93 -8.17
CA SER A 228 19.43 -13.25 -9.10
C SER A 228 20.76 -12.69 -8.58
N ASP A 229 21.87 -13.12 -9.20
CA ASP A 229 23.16 -12.45 -9.05
C ASP A 229 23.34 -11.29 -10.06
N GLY A 230 22.31 -10.97 -10.84
CA GLY A 230 22.26 -9.83 -11.76
C GLY A 230 22.96 -10.06 -13.10
N GLN A 231 23.62 -11.20 -13.31
CA GLN A 231 24.28 -11.48 -14.57
C GLN A 231 23.25 -11.85 -15.64
N ASN A 232 23.29 -11.18 -16.79
CA ASN A 232 22.49 -11.50 -17.96
C ASN A 232 23.42 -11.83 -19.13
N ASN A 233 23.38 -13.06 -19.62
CA ASN A 233 24.27 -13.50 -20.69
C ASN A 233 23.55 -14.05 -21.93
N VAL A 234 22.24 -14.18 -21.87
CA VAL A 234 21.40 -14.67 -22.96
C VAL A 234 20.10 -13.83 -23.02
N GLY A 235 19.51 -13.73 -24.21
CA GLY A 235 18.20 -13.11 -24.41
C GLY A 235 18.21 -11.59 -24.42
N PRO A 236 17.04 -10.97 -24.34
CA PRO A 236 16.89 -9.53 -24.42
C PRO A 236 17.39 -8.82 -23.15
N ASP A 237 17.65 -7.51 -23.31
CA ASP A 237 18.07 -6.64 -22.21
C ASP A 237 17.02 -6.57 -21.09
N PRO A 238 17.39 -6.88 -19.83
CA PRO A 238 16.47 -6.84 -18.71
C PRO A 238 15.94 -5.42 -18.40
N LEU A 239 16.67 -4.36 -18.76
CA LEU A 239 16.20 -3.00 -18.60
C LEU A 239 14.99 -2.68 -19.47
N LYS A 240 14.97 -3.22 -20.71
CA LYS A 240 13.78 -3.07 -21.58
C LYS A 240 12.55 -3.78 -21.00
N ALA A 241 12.73 -4.94 -20.37
CA ALA A 241 11.64 -5.61 -19.68
C ALA A 241 11.16 -4.81 -18.47
N ALA A 242 12.08 -4.20 -17.73
CA ALA A 242 11.75 -3.29 -16.61
C ALA A 242 11.02 -2.03 -17.07
N GLU A 243 11.39 -1.43 -18.21
CA GLU A 243 10.67 -0.31 -18.80
C GLU A 243 9.24 -0.69 -19.17
N ILE A 244 9.03 -1.87 -19.77
CA ILE A 244 7.69 -2.39 -20.04
C ILE A 244 6.90 -2.58 -18.73
N ALA A 245 7.49 -3.20 -17.70
CA ALA A 245 6.85 -3.36 -16.41
C ALA A 245 6.47 -2.02 -15.78
N SER A 246 7.33 -1.00 -15.89
CA SER A 246 7.07 0.36 -15.46
C SER A 246 5.92 1.01 -16.22
N ASP A 247 5.79 0.74 -17.54
CA ASP A 247 4.67 1.22 -18.35
C ASP A 247 3.32 0.64 -17.89
N TYR A 248 3.33 -0.60 -17.38
CA TYR A 248 2.16 -1.22 -16.74
C TYR A 248 2.01 -0.89 -15.25
N GLY A 249 2.87 -0.03 -14.70
CA GLY A 249 2.87 0.35 -13.30
C GLY A 249 3.30 -0.75 -12.34
N VAL A 250 3.87 -1.86 -12.83
CA VAL A 250 4.28 -3.00 -12.01
C VAL A 250 5.66 -2.77 -11.43
N ARG A 251 5.81 -2.97 -10.12
CA ARG A 251 7.07 -2.87 -9.40
C ARG A 251 7.84 -4.17 -9.44
N ILE A 252 9.13 -4.08 -9.74
CA ILE A 252 10.06 -5.21 -9.72
C ILE A 252 11.05 -5.02 -8.59
N TYR A 253 10.79 -5.66 -7.46
CA TYR A 253 11.74 -5.72 -6.35
C TYR A 253 12.87 -6.68 -6.71
N THR A 254 14.11 -6.22 -6.58
CA THR A 254 15.27 -7.04 -6.92
C THR A 254 16.04 -7.43 -5.66
N VAL A 255 16.38 -8.71 -5.57
CA VAL A 255 17.18 -9.26 -4.46
C VAL A 255 18.45 -9.87 -5.04
N GLY A 256 19.57 -9.21 -4.79
CA GLY A 256 20.88 -9.67 -5.20
C GLY A 256 21.44 -10.70 -4.22
N ILE A 257 21.82 -11.87 -4.71
CA ILE A 257 22.41 -12.93 -3.89
C ILE A 257 23.87 -13.16 -4.28
N GLY A 258 24.76 -13.17 -3.30
CA GLY A 258 26.18 -13.44 -3.48
C GLY A 258 27.08 -12.29 -3.08
N THR A 259 28.36 -12.43 -3.43
CA THR A 259 29.40 -11.45 -3.10
C THR A 259 29.85 -10.69 -4.34
N THR A 260 30.20 -9.41 -4.16
CA THR A 260 30.74 -8.55 -5.24
C THR A 260 32.18 -8.94 -5.60
N GLU A 261 32.94 -9.51 -4.66
CA GLU A 261 34.30 -10.01 -4.90
C GLU A 261 34.29 -11.22 -5.82
N GLY A 262 33.22 -12.01 -5.77
CA GLY A 262 33.02 -13.18 -6.57
C GLY A 262 33.80 -14.40 -6.12
N ILE A 263 33.31 -15.56 -6.48
CA ILE A 263 34.00 -16.85 -6.26
C ILE A 263 34.12 -17.63 -7.55
N VAL A 264 35.06 -18.58 -7.58
CA VAL A 264 35.20 -19.51 -8.68
C VAL A 264 34.33 -20.72 -8.44
N VAL A 265 33.38 -20.96 -9.33
CA VAL A 265 32.51 -22.15 -9.34
C VAL A 265 32.99 -23.12 -10.39
N ASN A 266 33.20 -24.37 -10.01
CA ASN A 266 33.45 -25.44 -10.95
C ASN A 266 32.11 -26.05 -11.40
N ALA A 267 31.74 -25.81 -12.64
CA ALA A 267 30.53 -26.36 -13.25
C ALA A 267 30.91 -27.15 -14.48
N GLU A 268 30.67 -28.46 -14.44
CA GLU A 268 30.89 -29.38 -15.58
C GLU A 268 32.32 -29.35 -16.15
N GLY A 269 33.32 -29.23 -15.28
CA GLY A 269 34.75 -29.22 -15.68
C GLY A 269 35.27 -27.83 -16.08
N TRP A 270 34.47 -26.80 -16.07
CA TRP A 270 34.85 -25.41 -16.33
C TRP A 270 34.88 -24.58 -15.05
N ASN A 271 35.96 -23.83 -14.86
CA ASN A 271 36.06 -22.87 -13.77
C ASN A 271 35.50 -21.53 -14.23
N MET A 272 34.39 -21.12 -13.64
CA MET A 272 33.74 -19.86 -13.93
C MET A 272 33.76 -18.94 -12.70
N ARG A 273 34.24 -17.71 -12.86
CA ARG A 273 34.17 -16.72 -11.82
C ARG A 273 32.78 -16.06 -11.84
N VAL A 274 32.03 -16.24 -10.77
CA VAL A 274 30.69 -15.66 -10.60
C VAL A 274 30.76 -14.56 -9.55
N ARG A 275 30.13 -13.43 -9.85
CA ARG A 275 30.04 -12.26 -8.95
C ARG A 275 28.65 -11.68 -9.01
N LEU A 276 28.27 -10.97 -7.95
CA LEU A 276 27.04 -10.22 -7.93
C LEU A 276 27.19 -8.92 -8.74
N ASP A 277 26.28 -8.72 -9.70
CA ASP A 277 26.12 -7.46 -10.45
C ASP A 277 25.00 -6.62 -9.83
N GLU A 278 25.37 -5.84 -8.82
CA GLU A 278 24.40 -4.98 -8.12
C GLU A 278 23.88 -3.84 -8.99
N GLU A 279 24.70 -3.36 -9.93
CA GLU A 279 24.33 -2.20 -10.74
C GLU A 279 23.15 -2.50 -11.65
N ALA A 280 23.17 -3.67 -12.30
CA ALA A 280 22.07 -4.13 -13.15
C ALA A 280 20.77 -4.28 -12.34
N LEU A 281 20.83 -4.90 -11.15
CA LEU A 281 19.67 -5.12 -10.29
C LEU A 281 19.10 -3.81 -9.73
N LYS A 282 19.96 -2.86 -9.33
CA LYS A 282 19.54 -1.52 -8.88
C LYS A 282 18.84 -0.77 -9.99
N LYS A 283 19.38 -0.77 -11.23
CA LYS A 283 18.73 -0.10 -12.37
C LYS A 283 17.34 -0.66 -12.65
N ILE A 284 17.16 -1.99 -12.58
CA ILE A 284 15.85 -2.63 -12.77
C ILE A 284 14.86 -2.16 -11.72
N ALA A 285 15.27 -2.14 -10.44
CA ALA A 285 14.42 -1.67 -9.36
C ALA A 285 14.07 -0.18 -9.51
N ASP A 286 15.04 0.67 -9.80
CA ASP A 286 14.86 2.11 -9.93
C ASP A 286 13.89 2.47 -11.07
N VAL A 287 14.03 1.82 -12.25
CA VAL A 287 13.14 2.04 -13.41
C VAL A 287 11.68 1.73 -13.07
N THR A 288 11.45 0.75 -12.20
CA THR A 288 10.10 0.33 -11.79
C THR A 288 9.63 0.96 -10.47
N SER A 289 10.37 1.95 -9.93
CA SER A 289 10.09 2.60 -8.63
C SER A 289 9.96 1.60 -7.48
N ALA A 290 10.79 0.55 -7.51
CA ALA A 290 10.91 -0.48 -6.48
C ALA A 290 12.26 -0.38 -5.75
N GLU A 291 12.56 -1.33 -4.88
CA GLU A 291 13.79 -1.33 -4.10
C GLU A 291 14.68 -2.54 -4.44
N TYR A 292 15.98 -2.30 -4.35
CA TYR A 292 17.01 -3.31 -4.40
C TYR A 292 17.41 -3.73 -2.98
N PHE A 293 17.58 -5.02 -2.78
CA PHE A 293 18.09 -5.62 -1.54
C PHE A 293 19.29 -6.49 -1.83
N ARG A 294 20.29 -6.48 -0.94
CA ARG A 294 21.46 -7.34 -1.04
C ARG A 294 21.45 -8.39 0.06
N ALA A 295 21.65 -9.65 -0.32
CA ALA A 295 21.81 -10.77 0.60
C ALA A 295 23.21 -11.37 0.45
N ALA A 296 24.06 -11.19 1.45
CA ALA A 296 25.40 -11.79 1.50
C ALA A 296 25.38 -13.20 2.12
N ASP A 297 24.33 -13.54 2.88
CA ASP A 297 24.14 -14.85 3.48
C ASP A 297 22.65 -15.26 3.52
N ALA A 298 22.39 -16.51 3.85
CA ALA A 298 21.03 -17.09 3.89
C ALA A 298 20.15 -16.43 4.97
N ALA A 299 20.71 -15.98 6.10
CA ALA A 299 19.96 -15.34 7.16
C ALA A 299 19.50 -13.93 6.73
N GLN A 300 20.38 -13.17 6.07
CA GLN A 300 20.01 -11.88 5.48
C GLN A 300 18.94 -12.04 4.41
N LEU A 301 19.06 -13.05 3.54
CA LEU A 301 18.06 -13.34 2.50
C LEU A 301 16.69 -13.59 3.13
N LYS A 302 16.60 -14.41 4.17
CA LYS A 302 15.36 -14.68 4.91
C LYS A 302 14.79 -13.39 5.53
N LYS A 303 15.64 -12.55 6.12
CA LYS A 303 15.23 -11.27 6.71
C LYS A 303 14.69 -10.30 5.63
N ILE A 304 15.34 -10.23 4.48
CA ILE A 304 14.90 -9.41 3.34
C ILE A 304 13.50 -9.84 2.89
N TYR A 305 13.26 -11.14 2.76
CA TYR A 305 11.95 -11.64 2.38
C TYR A 305 10.87 -11.35 3.42
N GLN A 306 11.20 -11.36 4.73
CA GLN A 306 10.29 -10.92 5.78
C GLN A 306 9.94 -9.43 5.68
N VAL A 307 10.95 -8.59 5.42
CA VAL A 307 10.75 -7.14 5.21
C VAL A 307 9.88 -6.90 3.96
N LEU A 308 10.18 -7.59 2.84
CA LEU A 308 9.39 -7.51 1.61
C LEU A 308 7.94 -7.96 1.84
N SER A 309 7.72 -9.05 2.57
CA SER A 309 6.39 -9.54 2.92
C SER A 309 5.60 -8.47 3.68
N THR A 310 6.20 -7.88 4.71
CA THR A 310 5.57 -6.79 5.47
C THR A 310 5.30 -5.58 4.58
N LYS A 311 6.27 -5.17 3.77
CA LYS A 311 6.15 -4.02 2.89
C LYS A 311 5.05 -4.20 1.85
N LEU A 312 5.03 -5.32 1.16
CA LEU A 312 4.00 -5.66 0.17
C LEU A 312 2.60 -5.77 0.79
N SER A 313 2.50 -6.21 2.05
CA SER A 313 1.23 -6.29 2.77
C SER A 313 0.71 -4.93 3.25
N PHE A 314 1.57 -3.96 3.50
CA PHE A 314 1.22 -2.67 4.14
C PHE A 314 1.47 -1.44 3.26
N GLU A 315 1.80 -1.57 2.00
CA GLU A 315 2.26 -0.44 1.17
C GLU A 315 1.21 0.63 0.84
N ARG A 316 -0.01 0.53 1.40
CA ARG A 316 -1.05 1.51 1.14
C ARG A 316 -1.24 2.48 2.31
N GLN A 317 -0.38 3.49 2.40
CA GLN A 317 -0.73 4.76 3.07
C GLN A 317 -1.47 5.66 2.06
N GLN A 318 -2.74 5.38 1.79
CA GLN A 318 -3.56 6.42 1.15
C GLN A 318 -4.19 7.26 2.26
N PRO A 319 -4.04 8.59 2.20
CA PRO A 319 -4.78 9.46 3.08
C PRO A 319 -6.28 9.23 2.81
N THR A 320 -6.95 8.57 3.75
CA THR A 320 -8.38 8.31 3.65
C THR A 320 -9.11 9.47 4.30
N GLU A 321 -10.09 10.02 3.59
CA GLU A 321 -10.94 11.08 4.14
C GLU A 321 -11.81 10.52 5.28
N VAL A 322 -11.64 11.07 6.47
CA VAL A 322 -12.44 10.71 7.64
C VAL A 322 -13.61 11.69 7.87
N THR A 323 -13.92 12.48 6.86
CA THR A 323 -15.01 13.48 6.83
C THR A 323 -16.35 12.90 7.28
N ALA A 324 -16.69 11.68 6.84
CA ALA A 324 -17.95 11.02 7.17
C ALA A 324 -18.12 10.78 8.69
N ILE A 325 -17.02 10.48 9.39
CA ILE A 325 -17.05 10.26 10.86
C ILE A 325 -17.38 11.57 11.58
N PHE A 326 -16.71 12.66 11.22
CA PHE A 326 -16.97 13.97 11.82
C PHE A 326 -18.37 14.47 11.49
N ALA A 327 -18.86 14.25 10.26
CA ALA A 327 -20.22 14.59 9.86
C ALA A 327 -21.27 13.78 10.63
N ALA A 328 -21.07 12.48 10.83
CA ALA A 328 -21.98 11.63 11.60
C ALA A 328 -22.01 12.03 13.08
N ILE A 329 -20.87 12.34 13.69
CA ILE A 329 -20.78 12.85 15.07
C ILE A 329 -21.51 14.18 15.16
N GLY A 330 -21.28 15.12 14.24
CA GLY A 330 -21.93 16.42 14.24
C GLY A 330 -23.44 16.31 14.10
N ALA A 331 -23.93 15.47 13.18
CA ALA A 331 -25.36 15.24 12.97
C ALA A 331 -26.02 14.58 14.19
N SER A 332 -25.40 13.59 14.80
CA SER A 332 -25.93 12.93 16.00
C SER A 332 -26.01 13.87 17.21
N LEU A 333 -24.98 14.71 17.41
CA LEU A 333 -24.99 15.72 18.47
C LEU A 333 -26.06 16.79 18.23
N ALA A 334 -26.27 17.24 17.00
CA ALA A 334 -27.30 18.18 16.63
C ALA A 334 -28.70 17.59 16.89
N LEU A 335 -28.92 16.33 16.50
CA LEU A 335 -30.17 15.63 16.75
C LEU A 335 -30.46 15.49 18.27
N ALA A 336 -29.44 15.08 19.04
CA ALA A 336 -29.55 14.95 20.48
C ALA A 336 -29.85 16.31 21.13
N ALA A 337 -29.20 17.38 20.69
CA ALA A 337 -29.48 18.74 21.17
C ALA A 337 -30.93 19.19 20.88
N ALA A 338 -31.41 18.90 19.65
CA ALA A 338 -32.78 19.20 19.24
C ALA A 338 -33.82 18.40 20.04
N LEU A 339 -33.63 17.11 20.25
CA LEU A 339 -34.53 16.26 21.03
C LEU A 339 -34.56 16.66 22.49
N LEU A 340 -33.41 16.95 23.11
CA LEU A 340 -33.35 17.45 24.50
C LEU A 340 -34.01 18.82 24.63
N SER A 341 -33.84 19.70 23.67
CA SER A 341 -34.48 21.02 23.65
C SER A 341 -36.01 20.89 23.55
N LEU A 342 -36.51 20.03 22.65
CA LEU A 342 -37.94 19.75 22.54
C LEU A 342 -38.50 19.13 23.83
N TRP A 343 -37.81 18.16 24.42
CA TRP A 343 -38.28 17.48 25.64
C TRP A 343 -38.32 18.40 26.87
N TRP A 344 -37.33 19.33 27.00
CA TRP A 344 -37.26 20.20 28.18
C TRP A 344 -37.97 21.51 28.03
N PHE A 345 -38.08 22.04 26.81
CA PHE A 345 -38.60 23.41 26.58
C PHE A 345 -39.77 23.47 25.59
N ASN A 346 -40.16 22.33 25.01
CA ASN A 346 -41.15 22.24 23.93
C ASN A 346 -40.90 23.22 22.77
N ARG A 347 -39.62 23.55 22.52
CA ARG A 347 -39.15 24.45 21.45
C ARG A 347 -37.87 23.93 20.86
N ILE A 348 -37.73 24.02 19.54
CA ILE A 348 -36.43 23.82 18.85
C ILE A 348 -35.66 25.13 19.03
N LEU A 349 -34.37 25.01 19.42
CA LEU A 349 -33.45 26.16 19.60
C LEU A 349 -33.26 26.92 18.29
#